data_5b7817694e0bc8b8e450986a65cd9f30
#
_entry.id   5b7817694e0bc8b8e450986a65cd9f30
#
_cell.length_a   1.000
_cell.length_b   1.000
_cell.length_c   1.000
_cell.angle_alpha   90.00
_cell.angle_beta   90.00
_cell.angle_gamma   90.00
#
_symmetry.space_group_name_H-M   'P 1'
#
loop_
_entity.id
_entity.type
_entity.pdbx_description
1 polymer ?
#
loop_
_entity_poly.entity_id
_entity_poly.type
_entity_poly.pdbx_seq_one_letter_code
_entity_poly.pdbx_strand_id
1 'polypeptide(L)'
;AADGTILGKPKDKEQAYQMISMLQGKAHQVYTGVTLLIKKDGKKIQKTFHECSDVHVYPMCKEEIREYIATGEPMDKAGAYGIQGAFGMYIRGIEGDYNTIVGLPLARVYQEMKEYIY
;
A
#
# COMPACT_ATOMS: atom_id res chain seq x y z
N ALA A 1 -1.82 8.53 0.92
CA ALA A 1 -0.87 9.42 1.58
C ALA A 1 -1.46 9.96 2.87
N ALA A 2 -0.62 10.19 3.88
CA ALA A 2 -1.08 10.58 5.21
C ALA A 2 -1.69 11.99 5.25
N ASP A 3 -1.30 12.84 4.33
CA ASP A 3 -1.73 14.25 4.25
C ASP A 3 -2.27 14.62 2.86
N GLY A 4 -2.63 13.64 2.06
CA GLY A 4 -3.06 13.83 0.69
C GLY A 4 -1.91 13.88 -0.32
N THR A 5 -0.67 13.76 0.13
CA THR A 5 0.50 13.75 -0.73
C THR A 5 0.85 12.32 -1.13
N ILE A 6 1.16 12.12 -2.42
CA ILE A 6 1.62 10.81 -2.91
C ILE A 6 3.09 10.64 -2.51
N LEU A 7 3.38 9.57 -1.76
CA LEU A 7 4.72 9.27 -1.29
C LEU A 7 5.41 8.28 -2.24
N GLY A 8 6.57 8.66 -2.76
CA GLY A 8 7.44 7.75 -3.50
C GLY A 8 8.42 7.03 -2.59
N LYS A 9 9.44 6.43 -3.17
CA LYS A 9 10.53 5.82 -2.40
C LYS A 9 11.39 6.91 -1.75
N PRO A 10 11.85 6.70 -0.50
CA PRO A 10 12.76 7.67 0.13
C PRO A 10 14.08 7.75 -0.64
N LYS A 11 14.61 8.95 -0.73
CA LYS A 11 15.91 9.18 -1.42
C LYS A 11 17.09 8.83 -0.52
N ASP A 12 16.91 9.02 0.79
CA ASP A 12 17.94 8.76 1.79
C ASP A 12 17.30 8.40 3.13
N LYS A 13 18.12 8.10 4.11
CA LYS A 13 17.65 7.70 5.44
C LYS A 13 16.90 8.81 6.16
N GLU A 14 17.30 10.05 5.96
CA GLU A 14 16.61 11.21 6.55
C GLU A 14 15.20 11.34 6.03
N GLN A 15 15.01 11.20 4.72
CA GLN A 15 13.68 11.23 4.12
C GLN A 15 12.83 10.04 4.60
N ALA A 16 13.44 8.85 4.72
CA ALA A 16 12.75 7.68 5.27
C ALA A 16 12.28 7.94 6.71
N TYR A 17 13.12 8.56 7.53
CA TYR A 17 12.76 8.92 8.90
C TYR A 17 11.57 9.86 8.93
N GLN A 18 11.58 10.90 8.09
CA GLN A 18 10.49 11.86 8.02
C GLN A 18 9.19 11.20 7.57
N MET A 19 9.25 10.33 6.57
CA MET A 19 8.07 9.62 6.07
C MET A 19 7.45 8.74 7.16
N ILE A 20 8.24 7.95 7.86
CA ILE A 20 7.73 7.08 8.94
C ILE A 20 7.21 7.90 10.10
N SER A 21 7.87 9.01 10.42
CA SER A 21 7.40 9.92 11.48
C SER A 21 6.01 10.48 11.17
N MET A 22 5.68 10.68 9.89
CA MET A 22 4.36 11.13 9.48
C MET A 22 3.30 10.02 9.58
N LEU A 23 3.69 8.77 9.42
CA LEU A 23 2.78 7.63 9.41
C LEU A 23 2.49 7.08 10.80
N GLN A 24 3.45 7.17 11.71
CA GLN A 24 3.32 6.53 13.01
C GLN A 24 2.20 7.13 13.85
N GLY A 25 1.52 6.28 14.62
CA GLY A 25 0.44 6.71 15.51
C GLY A 25 -0.82 7.18 14.81
N LYS A 26 -0.94 6.97 13.50
CA LYS A 26 -2.04 7.48 12.67
C LYS A 26 -2.55 6.40 11.72
N ALA A 27 -3.70 6.69 11.12
CA ALA A 27 -4.21 5.93 9.99
C ALA A 27 -3.85 6.66 8.70
N HIS A 28 -3.49 5.91 7.68
CA HIS A 28 -3.29 6.46 6.34
C HIS A 28 -3.94 5.54 5.31
N GLN A 29 -4.15 6.07 4.11
CA GLN A 29 -4.82 5.35 3.04
C GLN A 29 -3.81 4.82 2.03
N VAL A 30 -4.05 3.57 1.59
CA VAL A 30 -3.28 2.94 0.52
C VAL A 30 -4.22 2.72 -0.66
N TYR A 31 -3.85 3.25 -1.81
CA TYR A 31 -4.63 3.15 -3.04
C TYR A 31 -3.95 2.24 -4.03
N THR A 32 -4.75 1.42 -4.70
CA THR A 32 -4.27 0.61 -5.83
C THR A 32 -5.20 0.80 -7.00
N GLY A 33 -4.64 1.19 -8.15
CA GLY A 33 -5.38 1.28 -9.41
C GLY A 33 -5.11 0.04 -10.24
N VAL A 34 -6.16 -0.50 -10.87
CA VAL A 34 -6.06 -1.68 -11.72
C VAL A 34 -6.75 -1.41 -13.04
N THR A 35 -6.09 -1.78 -14.14
CA THR A 35 -6.69 -1.77 -15.48
C THR A 35 -6.69 -3.19 -16.01
N LEU A 36 -7.87 -3.68 -16.35
CA LEU A 36 -8.06 -5.01 -16.93
C LEU A 36 -8.28 -4.88 -18.44
N LEU A 37 -7.57 -5.68 -19.21
CA LEU A 37 -7.77 -5.80 -20.65
C LEU A 37 -8.35 -7.18 -20.91
N ILE A 38 -9.59 -7.22 -21.42
CA ILE A 38 -10.31 -8.46 -21.62
C ILE A 38 -10.64 -8.61 -23.11
N LYS A 39 -10.34 -9.79 -23.67
CA LYS A 39 -10.75 -10.16 -25.01
C LYS A 39 -11.87 -11.18 -24.91
N LYS A 40 -13.02 -10.85 -25.48
CA LYS A 40 -14.16 -11.77 -25.54
C LYS A 40 -14.92 -11.56 -26.85
N ASP A 41 -15.16 -12.65 -27.57
CA ASP A 41 -15.93 -12.64 -28.85
C ASP A 41 -15.35 -11.65 -29.87
N GLY A 42 -14.03 -11.57 -29.98
CA GLY A 42 -13.36 -10.67 -30.90
C GLY A 42 -13.33 -9.20 -30.46
N LYS A 43 -13.92 -8.88 -29.33
CA LYS A 43 -13.94 -7.52 -28.78
C LYS A 43 -12.91 -7.36 -27.67
N LYS A 44 -12.31 -6.16 -27.63
CA LYS A 44 -11.40 -5.77 -26.54
C LYS A 44 -12.18 -4.88 -25.57
N ILE A 45 -12.17 -5.26 -24.30
CA ILE A 45 -12.84 -4.52 -23.23
C ILE A 45 -11.77 -4.05 -22.24
N GLN A 46 -11.84 -2.79 -21.87
CA GLN A 46 -10.96 -2.21 -20.87
C GLN A 46 -11.78 -1.79 -19.67
N LYS A 47 -11.40 -2.27 -18.48
CA LYS A 47 -11.98 -1.83 -17.21
C LYS A 47 -10.89 -1.26 -16.33
N THR A 48 -11.18 -0.09 -15.75
CA THR A 48 -10.26 0.56 -14.79
C THR A 48 -11.02 0.81 -13.50
N PHE A 49 -10.41 0.46 -12.39
CA PHE A 49 -10.98 0.71 -11.06
C PHE A 49 -9.89 0.95 -10.04
N HIS A 50 -10.28 1.50 -8.90
CA HIS A 50 -9.38 1.79 -7.80
C HIS A 50 -9.92 1.13 -6.53
N GLU A 51 -8.99 0.66 -5.69
CA GLU A 51 -9.29 0.20 -4.34
C GLU A 51 -8.49 1.01 -3.34
N CYS A 52 -9.08 1.21 -2.16
CA CYS A 52 -8.47 1.96 -1.08
C CYS A 52 -8.63 1.17 0.21
N SER A 53 -7.56 1.09 0.98
CA SER A 53 -7.58 0.47 2.31
C SER A 53 -6.92 1.41 3.31
N ASP A 54 -7.45 1.45 4.53
CA ASP A 54 -6.87 2.22 5.62
C ASP A 54 -5.92 1.35 6.43
N VAL A 55 -4.73 1.87 6.68
CA VAL A 55 -3.72 1.20 7.51
C VAL A 55 -3.52 2.02 8.78
N HIS A 56 -3.73 1.38 9.92
CA HIS A 56 -3.55 1.99 11.24
C HIS A 56 -2.20 1.57 11.81
N VAL A 57 -1.37 2.54 12.13
CA VAL A 57 -0.01 2.32 12.63
C VAL A 57 0.07 2.68 14.10
N TYR A 58 0.68 1.81 14.91
CA TYR A 58 0.95 2.12 16.30
C TYR A 58 1.93 3.29 16.42
N PRO A 59 1.89 4.04 17.54
CA PRO A 59 2.94 5.03 17.81
C PRO A 59 4.32 4.36 17.84
N MET A 60 5.31 5.03 17.28
CA MET A 60 6.69 4.55 17.26
C MET A 60 7.61 5.59 17.87
N CYS A 61 8.54 5.15 18.71
CA CYS A 61 9.56 6.04 19.22
C CYS A 61 10.69 6.22 18.19
N LYS A 62 11.56 7.20 18.43
CA LYS A 62 12.66 7.51 17.50
C LYS A 62 13.57 6.32 17.26
N GLU A 63 13.87 5.56 18.33
CA GLU A 63 14.71 4.37 18.25
C GLU A 63 14.11 3.30 17.37
N GLU A 64 12.80 3.07 17.49
CA GLU A 64 12.08 2.11 16.64
C GLU A 64 12.13 2.50 15.17
N ILE A 65 11.92 3.78 14.88
CA ILE A 65 11.99 4.29 13.50
C ILE A 65 13.40 4.06 12.94
N ARG A 66 14.44 4.38 13.71
CA ARG A 66 15.82 4.19 13.27
C ARG A 66 16.19 2.73 13.09
N GLU A 67 15.72 1.85 13.96
CA GLU A 67 15.94 0.42 13.82
C GLU A 67 15.29 -0.12 12.54
N TYR A 68 14.07 0.32 12.26
CA TYR A 68 13.41 -0.09 11.03
C TYR A 68 14.17 0.40 9.80
N ILE A 69 14.63 1.65 9.79
CA ILE A 69 15.40 2.21 8.67
C ILE A 69 16.71 1.42 8.49
N ALA A 70 17.32 0.97 9.58
CA ALA A 70 18.57 0.20 9.53
C ALA A 70 18.40 -1.15 8.82
N THR A 71 17.17 -1.67 8.69
CA THR A 71 16.92 -2.90 7.91
C THR A 71 17.12 -2.71 6.42
N GLY A 72 17.10 -1.46 5.93
CA GLY A 72 17.16 -1.13 4.50
C GLY A 72 15.83 -1.26 3.77
N GLU A 73 14.83 -1.86 4.39
CA GLU A 73 13.52 -2.09 3.77
C GLU A 73 12.83 -0.82 3.30
N PRO A 74 12.82 0.29 4.07
CA PRO A 74 12.16 1.52 3.65
C PRO A 74 12.68 2.09 2.34
N MET A 75 13.95 1.84 2.01
CA MET A 75 14.58 2.43 0.83
C MET A 75 14.05 1.86 -0.48
N ASP A 76 13.43 0.68 -0.42
CA ASP A 76 12.90 -0.01 -1.59
C ASP A 76 11.37 0.09 -1.71
N LYS A 77 10.71 0.79 -0.79
CA LYS A 77 9.24 0.81 -0.71
C LYS A 77 8.69 2.22 -0.88
N ALA A 78 7.70 2.38 -1.73
CA ALA A 78 6.93 3.61 -1.81
C ALA A 78 6.20 3.81 -0.47
N GLY A 79 6.30 5.00 0.12
CA GLY A 79 5.73 5.29 1.43
C GLY A 79 6.58 4.82 2.59
N ALA A 80 7.79 4.32 2.34
CA ALA A 80 8.81 3.95 3.31
C ALA A 80 8.51 2.71 4.17
N TYR A 81 7.58 1.82 3.75
CA TYR A 81 7.39 0.56 4.48
C TYR A 81 6.82 -0.56 3.60
N GLY A 82 6.99 -1.80 4.08
CA GLY A 82 6.35 -2.97 3.50
C GLY A 82 5.58 -3.72 4.58
N ILE A 83 4.27 -3.94 4.36
CA ILE A 83 3.42 -4.57 5.36
C ILE A 83 3.79 -6.03 5.61
N GLN A 84 4.37 -6.70 4.63
CA GLN A 84 4.80 -8.10 4.76
C GLN A 84 6.17 -8.25 5.39
N GLY A 85 6.90 -7.15 5.58
CA GLY A 85 8.24 -7.18 6.15
C GLY A 85 8.26 -6.82 7.63
N ALA A 86 9.39 -6.27 8.07
CA ALA A 86 9.61 -5.92 9.47
C ALA A 86 8.62 -4.89 10.01
N PHE A 87 8.04 -4.06 9.14
CA PHE A 87 7.07 -3.05 9.57
C PHE A 87 5.76 -3.65 10.06
N GLY A 88 5.48 -4.91 9.73
CA GLY A 88 4.24 -5.57 10.14
C GLY A 88 3.98 -5.51 11.64
N MET A 89 5.03 -5.51 12.47
CA MET A 89 4.88 -5.43 13.92
C MET A 89 4.34 -4.08 14.41
N TYR A 90 4.39 -3.05 13.57
CA TYR A 90 3.91 -1.72 13.91
C TYR A 90 2.50 -1.44 13.38
N ILE A 91 1.92 -2.36 12.63
CA ILE A 91 0.58 -2.23 12.09
C ILE A 91 -0.43 -2.68 13.12
N ARG A 92 -1.31 -1.74 13.53
CA ARG A 92 -2.38 -2.03 14.47
C ARG A 92 -3.53 -2.76 13.81
N GLY A 93 -3.87 -2.38 12.59
CA GLY A 93 -4.99 -2.98 11.88
C GLY A 93 -5.16 -2.38 10.50
N ILE A 94 -5.97 -3.03 9.70
CA ILE A 94 -6.26 -2.66 8.33
C ILE A 94 -7.77 -2.65 8.16
N GLU A 95 -8.30 -1.59 7.55
CA GLU A 95 -9.69 -1.53 7.11
C GLU A 95 -9.70 -1.56 5.60
N GLY A 96 -10.26 -2.63 5.01
CA GLY A 96 -10.29 -2.86 3.58
C GLY A 96 -9.61 -4.16 3.20
N ASP A 97 -9.24 -4.30 1.94
CA ASP A 97 -8.61 -5.50 1.41
C ASP A 97 -7.10 -5.48 1.66
N TYR A 98 -6.60 -6.47 2.42
CA TYR A 98 -5.16 -6.64 2.63
C TYR A 98 -4.39 -6.71 1.31
N ASN A 99 -4.96 -7.36 0.30
CA ASN A 99 -4.30 -7.50 -1.01
C ASN A 99 -4.12 -6.16 -1.73
N THR A 100 -4.97 -5.16 -1.44
CA THR A 100 -4.78 -3.79 -1.93
C THR A 100 -3.46 -3.23 -1.46
N ILE A 101 -3.11 -3.50 -0.21
CA ILE A 101 -1.89 -2.98 0.41
C ILE A 101 -0.64 -3.65 -0.15
N VAL A 102 -0.72 -4.95 -0.46
CA VAL A 102 0.41 -5.67 -1.07
C VAL A 102 0.50 -5.49 -2.58
N GLY A 103 -0.47 -4.80 -3.20
CA GLY A 103 -0.37 -4.34 -4.57
C GLY A 103 -1.41 -4.84 -5.56
N LEU A 104 -2.25 -5.83 -5.20
CA LEU A 104 -3.29 -6.33 -6.10
C LEU A 104 -4.54 -6.71 -5.33
N PRO A 105 -5.67 -5.97 -5.50
CA PRO A 105 -6.93 -6.26 -4.82
C PRO A 105 -7.63 -7.47 -5.48
N LEU A 106 -7.21 -8.68 -5.12
CA LEU A 106 -7.66 -9.92 -5.77
C LEU A 106 -9.17 -10.10 -5.77
N ALA A 107 -9.84 -9.82 -4.65
CA ALA A 107 -11.28 -10.00 -4.55
C ALA A 107 -12.02 -9.07 -5.53
N ARG A 108 -11.59 -7.80 -5.60
CA ARG A 108 -12.19 -6.84 -6.53
C ARG A 108 -11.92 -7.22 -7.97
N VAL A 109 -10.69 -7.68 -8.30
CA VAL A 109 -10.34 -8.14 -9.64
C VAL A 109 -11.26 -9.27 -10.07
N TYR A 110 -11.48 -10.25 -9.20
CA TYR A 110 -12.40 -11.35 -9.49
C TYR A 110 -13.82 -10.85 -9.75
N GLN A 111 -14.34 -9.98 -8.89
CA GLN A 111 -15.69 -9.45 -9.05
C GLN A 111 -15.87 -8.69 -10.37
N GLU A 112 -14.84 -7.95 -10.79
CA GLU A 112 -14.89 -7.21 -12.05
C GLU A 112 -14.78 -8.12 -13.27
N MET A 113 -14.14 -9.28 -13.13
CA MET A 113 -13.93 -10.23 -14.23
C MET A 113 -15.04 -11.25 -14.37
N LYS A 114 -15.77 -11.57 -13.30
CA LYS A 114 -16.67 -12.74 -13.30
C LYS A 114 -17.77 -12.69 -14.34
N GLU A 115 -18.25 -11.49 -14.73
CA GLU A 115 -19.26 -11.36 -15.77
C GLU A 115 -18.77 -11.81 -17.16
N TYR A 116 -17.44 -11.86 -17.34
CA TYR A 116 -16.83 -12.31 -18.60
C TYR A 116 -16.44 -13.79 -18.56
N ILE A 117 -16.54 -14.43 -17.41
CA ILE A 117 -16.20 -15.84 -17.19
C ILE A 117 -17.46 -16.70 -17.17
N TYR A 118 -18.53 -16.21 -16.57
CA TYR A 118 -19.79 -16.92 -16.39
C TYR A 118 -20.92 -16.44 -17.28
#